data_d4891b8a2d9eaf71504338bea6698667
#
_entry.id   d4891b8a2d9eaf71504338bea6698667
#
_cell.length_a   1.000
_cell.length_b   1.000
_cell.length_c   1.000
_cell.angle_alpha   90.00
_cell.angle_beta   90.00
_cell.angle_gamma   90.00
#
_symmetry.space_group_name_H-M   'P 1'
#
loop_
_entity.id
_entity.type
_entity.pdbx_description
1 polymer ?
#
loop_
_entity_poly.entity_id
_entity_poly.type
_entity_poly.pdbx_seq_one_letter_code
_entity_poly.pdbx_strand_id
1 'polypeptide(L)'
;SVVTATRVMYSSTDGDGNPIAVTGTVFEPKTDYKGASERPLISYAPGTQGMGDKCAPSRQMEELVEYEGIGITRAVGRGYALAITDYQGLGTPGTHTYVAREAQGQAVLDMARAAQNLEETELDEETPVRLMGYSQGGGAAASAAELAGEYSPELDIKGSAAGAPTADLASVAEKIEGT
;
A
#
# COMPACT_ATOMS: atom_id res chain seq x y z
N SER A 1 -16.71 17.58 -0.03
CA SER A 1 -16.03 16.32 -0.31
C SER A 1 -16.52 15.25 0.66
N VAL A 2 -16.69 14.02 0.22
CA VAL A 2 -17.11 12.87 1.04
C VAL A 2 -15.91 12.04 1.51
N VAL A 3 -14.71 12.42 1.10
CA VAL A 3 -13.44 11.79 1.45
C VAL A 3 -12.36 12.86 1.61
N THR A 4 -11.46 12.65 2.56
CA THR A 4 -10.18 13.36 2.64
C THR A 4 -9.13 12.49 1.94
N ALA A 5 -8.32 13.08 1.08
CA ALA A 5 -7.16 12.44 0.46
C ALA A 5 -5.92 13.24 0.84
N THR A 6 -5.00 12.61 1.54
CA THR A 6 -3.75 13.23 2.01
C THR A 6 -2.57 12.49 1.41
N ARG A 7 -1.77 13.18 0.63
CA ARG A 7 -0.50 12.64 0.13
C ARG A 7 0.55 12.76 1.22
N VAL A 8 1.27 11.71 1.46
CA VAL A 8 2.25 11.61 2.54
C VAL A 8 3.62 11.18 2.02
N MET A 9 4.66 11.58 2.74
CA MET A 9 5.99 11.00 2.65
C MET A 9 6.30 10.38 4.01
N TYR A 10 6.77 9.14 4.01
CA TYR A 10 7.03 8.40 5.23
C TYR A 10 8.38 7.68 5.16
N SER A 11 8.89 7.32 6.33
CA SER A 11 10.11 6.52 6.46
C SER A 11 9.77 5.05 6.31
N SER A 12 10.59 4.35 5.52
CA SER A 12 10.55 2.89 5.37
C SER A 12 11.97 2.34 5.36
N THR A 13 12.12 1.07 5.06
CA THR A 13 13.41 0.38 5.04
C THR A 13 13.56 -0.36 3.71
N ASP A 14 14.74 -0.30 3.11
CA ASP A 14 15.06 -1.06 1.90
C ASP A 14 15.38 -2.52 2.21
N GLY A 15 15.64 -3.33 1.17
CA GLY A 15 15.97 -4.74 1.31
C GLY A 15 17.28 -5.03 2.06
N ASP A 16 18.14 -4.04 2.23
CA ASP A 16 19.43 -4.13 2.92
C ASP A 16 19.34 -3.57 4.36
N GLY A 17 18.17 -3.13 4.80
CA GLY A 17 17.94 -2.59 6.14
C GLY A 17 18.26 -1.10 6.28
N ASN A 18 18.48 -0.37 5.18
CA ASN A 18 18.74 1.07 5.23
C ASN A 18 17.45 1.88 5.24
N PRO A 19 17.40 3.01 5.98
CA PRO A 19 16.24 3.90 5.96
C PRO A 19 16.09 4.59 4.61
N ILE A 20 14.85 4.64 4.10
CA ILE A 20 14.48 5.29 2.86
C ILE A 20 13.23 6.15 3.03
N ALA A 21 13.04 7.13 2.14
CA ALA A 21 11.78 7.85 2.02
C ALA A 21 10.90 7.20 0.97
N VAL A 22 9.63 7.00 1.28
CA VAL A 22 8.61 6.49 0.38
C VAL A 22 7.42 7.44 0.40
N THR A 23 6.71 7.56 -0.71
CA THR A 23 5.46 8.34 -0.78
C THR A 23 4.24 7.45 -0.88
N GLY A 24 3.07 8.03 -0.62
CA GLY A 24 1.80 7.35 -0.72
C GLY A 24 0.62 8.29 -0.50
N THR A 25 -0.58 7.75 -0.49
CA THR A 25 -1.81 8.53 -0.27
C THR A 25 -2.70 7.83 0.75
N VAL A 26 -3.19 8.60 1.73
CA VAL A 26 -4.20 8.15 2.68
C VAL A 26 -5.55 8.70 2.26
N PHE A 27 -6.55 7.83 2.14
CA PHE A 27 -7.95 8.17 1.91
C PHE A 27 -8.76 7.86 3.16
N GLU A 28 -9.40 8.86 3.71
CA GLU A 28 -10.31 8.70 4.84
C GLU A 28 -11.71 9.19 4.48
N PRO A 29 -12.73 8.30 4.49
CA PRO A 29 -14.13 8.70 4.30
C PRO A 29 -14.62 9.58 5.43
N LYS A 30 -15.33 10.66 5.11
CA LYS A 30 -16.01 11.53 6.10
C LYS A 30 -17.34 10.99 6.60
N THR A 31 -17.78 9.88 6.01
CA THR A 31 -19.01 9.19 6.41
C THR A 31 -18.71 8.12 7.44
N ASP A 32 -19.61 7.93 8.39
CA ASP A 32 -19.47 6.86 9.39
C ASP A 32 -19.31 5.50 8.74
N TYR A 33 -18.41 4.69 9.31
CA TYR A 33 -18.29 3.30 8.92
C TYR A 33 -19.49 2.50 9.44
N LYS A 34 -20.13 1.73 8.56
CA LYS A 34 -21.36 0.99 8.87
C LYS A 34 -21.11 -0.50 9.16
N GLY A 35 -19.87 -0.90 9.37
CA GLY A 35 -19.52 -2.27 9.74
C GLY A 35 -19.84 -2.57 11.21
N ALA A 36 -19.70 -3.84 11.59
CA ALA A 36 -19.98 -4.31 12.95
C ALA A 36 -18.85 -4.03 13.97
N SER A 37 -17.71 -3.54 13.50
CA SER A 37 -16.52 -3.20 14.31
C SER A 37 -16.07 -1.78 14.01
N GLU A 38 -14.95 -1.36 14.58
CA GLU A 38 -14.27 -0.13 14.21
C GLU A 38 -13.91 -0.09 12.72
N ARG A 39 -13.78 1.13 12.18
CA ARG A 39 -13.34 1.35 10.79
C ARG A 39 -11.96 0.75 10.60
N PRO A 40 -11.78 -0.27 9.74
CA PRO A 40 -10.44 -0.78 9.47
C PRO A 40 -9.70 0.12 8.47
N LEU A 41 -8.39 0.20 8.65
CA LEU A 41 -7.46 0.71 7.67
C LEU A 41 -7.07 -0.42 6.71
N ILE A 42 -7.23 -0.21 5.42
CA ILE A 42 -6.68 -1.10 4.40
C ILE A 42 -5.33 -0.51 3.94
N SER A 43 -4.22 -1.16 4.30
CA SER A 43 -2.95 -0.88 3.65
C SER A 43 -2.95 -1.58 2.30
N TYR A 44 -3.09 -0.76 1.26
CA TYR A 44 -3.29 -1.22 -0.10
C TYR A 44 -1.99 -1.16 -0.89
N ALA A 45 -1.63 -2.28 -1.46
CA ALA A 45 -0.47 -2.47 -2.31
C ALA A 45 -0.91 -2.48 -3.78
N PRO A 46 -0.63 -1.43 -4.57
CA PRO A 46 -1.04 -1.36 -5.97
C PRO A 46 -0.32 -2.39 -6.84
N GLY A 47 -0.99 -2.79 -7.92
CA GLY A 47 -0.38 -3.56 -9.00
C GLY A 47 0.62 -2.73 -9.80
N THR A 48 1.26 -3.35 -10.78
CA THR A 48 2.31 -2.72 -11.59
C THR A 48 1.79 -1.51 -12.37
N GLN A 49 2.37 -0.33 -12.11
CA GLN A 49 2.04 0.94 -12.78
C GLN A 49 3.12 1.38 -13.79
N GLY A 50 4.32 0.80 -13.67
CA GLY A 50 5.50 1.15 -14.45
C GLY A 50 6.71 1.38 -13.54
N MET A 51 7.85 1.78 -14.13
CA MET A 51 9.14 1.86 -13.44
C MET A 51 9.64 3.30 -13.21
N GLY A 52 8.98 4.29 -13.76
CA GLY A 52 9.40 5.69 -13.64
C GLY A 52 8.57 6.47 -12.63
N ASP A 53 9.11 7.57 -12.11
CA ASP A 53 8.48 8.42 -11.09
C ASP A 53 7.05 8.90 -11.43
N LYS A 54 6.76 9.10 -12.71
CA LYS A 54 5.40 9.45 -13.17
C LYS A 54 4.40 8.31 -12.98
N CYS A 55 4.89 7.08 -12.76
CA CYS A 55 4.08 5.90 -12.53
C CYS A 55 3.78 5.69 -11.05
N ALA A 56 4.23 6.58 -10.15
CA ALA A 56 3.86 6.52 -8.74
C ALA A 56 2.34 6.55 -8.60
N PRO A 57 1.72 5.58 -7.91
CA PRO A 57 0.27 5.53 -7.73
C PRO A 57 -0.33 6.85 -7.24
N SER A 58 0.33 7.54 -6.29
CA SER A 58 -0.14 8.84 -5.80
C SER A 58 -0.23 9.89 -6.91
N ARG A 59 0.72 9.92 -7.85
CA ARG A 59 0.70 10.84 -9.00
C ARG A 59 -0.38 10.47 -10.01
N GLN A 60 -0.54 9.18 -10.29
CA GLN A 60 -1.57 8.71 -11.20
C GLN A 60 -2.98 8.95 -10.66
N MET A 61 -3.16 8.87 -9.34
CA MET A 61 -4.43 9.24 -8.69
C MET A 61 -4.73 10.73 -8.81
N GLU A 62 -3.72 11.61 -8.67
CA GLU A 62 -3.87 13.06 -8.89
C GLU A 62 -4.29 13.37 -10.34
N GLU A 63 -3.77 12.62 -11.30
CA GLU A 63 -4.09 12.76 -12.73
C GLU A 63 -5.36 11.99 -13.14
N LEU A 64 -5.99 11.24 -12.23
CA LEU A 64 -7.17 10.40 -12.45
C LEU A 64 -6.97 9.30 -13.52
N VAL A 65 -5.74 8.82 -13.66
CA VAL A 65 -5.37 7.76 -14.62
C VAL A 65 -5.00 6.44 -13.94
N GLU A 66 -5.08 6.39 -12.62
CA GLU A 66 -4.81 5.17 -11.85
C GLU A 66 -5.87 4.10 -12.17
N TYR A 67 -5.43 2.92 -12.68
CA TYR A 67 -6.35 1.91 -13.22
C TYR A 67 -7.11 1.13 -12.14
N GLU A 68 -6.64 1.08 -10.90
CA GLU A 68 -7.32 0.46 -9.76
C GLU A 68 -8.32 1.41 -9.07
N GLY A 69 -8.43 2.65 -9.57
CA GLY A 69 -9.27 3.71 -9.01
C GLY A 69 -10.73 3.30 -8.76
N ILE A 70 -11.29 2.37 -9.57
CA ILE A 70 -12.64 1.83 -9.36
C ILE A 70 -12.69 1.01 -8.06
N GLY A 71 -11.67 0.18 -7.80
CA GLY A 71 -11.55 -0.61 -6.58
C GLY A 71 -11.39 0.28 -5.34
N ILE A 72 -10.49 1.26 -5.43
CA ILE A 72 -10.23 2.27 -4.41
C ILE A 72 -11.54 3.02 -4.08
N THR A 73 -12.23 3.55 -5.09
CA THR A 73 -13.50 4.28 -4.92
C THR A 73 -14.57 3.42 -4.25
N ARG A 74 -14.67 2.14 -4.61
CA ARG A 74 -15.63 1.21 -3.99
C ARG A 74 -15.31 0.93 -2.53
N ALA A 75 -14.03 0.77 -2.17
CA ALA A 75 -13.60 0.56 -0.79
C ALA A 75 -13.90 1.79 0.07
N VAL A 76 -13.51 2.98 -0.40
CA VAL A 76 -13.82 4.26 0.24
C VAL A 76 -15.33 4.47 0.36
N GLY A 77 -16.11 4.17 -0.68
CA GLY A 77 -17.58 4.28 -0.68
C GLY A 77 -18.27 3.32 0.31
N ARG A 78 -17.60 2.25 0.73
CA ARG A 78 -18.03 1.35 1.81
C ARG A 78 -17.59 1.81 3.20
N GLY A 79 -16.86 2.92 3.28
CA GLY A 79 -16.40 3.52 4.52
C GLY A 79 -15.06 3.01 5.03
N TYR A 80 -14.30 2.25 4.23
CA TYR A 80 -12.94 1.84 4.58
C TYR A 80 -11.98 3.02 4.43
N ALA A 81 -11.07 3.19 5.39
CA ALA A 81 -9.88 4.02 5.19
C ALA A 81 -8.84 3.22 4.38
N LEU A 82 -8.14 3.88 3.48
CA LEU A 82 -7.09 3.27 2.66
C LEU A 82 -5.77 4.03 2.82
N ALA A 83 -4.68 3.29 2.96
CA ALA A 83 -3.32 3.80 2.90
C ALA A 83 -2.60 3.10 1.73
N ILE A 84 -2.30 3.85 0.67
CA ILE A 84 -1.80 3.32 -0.60
C ILE A 84 -0.36 3.74 -0.78
N THR A 85 0.56 2.76 -0.81
CA THR A 85 2.00 3.02 -1.00
C THR A 85 2.35 3.25 -2.47
N ASP A 86 3.35 4.11 -2.72
CA ASP A 86 4.00 4.23 -4.03
C ASP A 86 5.15 3.24 -4.21
N TYR A 87 5.55 2.53 -3.16
CA TYR A 87 6.76 1.71 -3.08
C TYR A 87 8.08 2.49 -3.17
N GLN A 88 9.18 1.81 -2.86
CA GLN A 88 10.52 2.35 -3.03
C GLN A 88 10.81 2.72 -4.50
N GLY A 89 11.38 3.91 -4.72
CA GLY A 89 11.87 4.35 -6.03
C GLY A 89 10.79 4.70 -7.05
N LEU A 90 9.52 4.92 -6.61
CA LEU A 90 8.47 5.54 -7.40
C LEU A 90 8.07 6.87 -6.76
N GLY A 91 8.32 7.98 -7.46
CA GLY A 91 8.08 9.33 -6.96
C GLY A 91 9.10 9.84 -5.93
N THR A 92 10.10 9.04 -5.61
CA THR A 92 11.26 9.35 -4.75
C THR A 92 12.55 8.95 -5.46
N PRO A 93 13.71 9.53 -5.08
CA PRO A 93 15.00 9.17 -5.70
C PRO A 93 15.33 7.68 -5.55
N GLY A 94 15.93 7.11 -6.58
CA GLY A 94 16.37 5.72 -6.63
C GLY A 94 15.64 4.90 -7.68
N THR A 95 16.00 3.62 -7.75
CA THR A 95 15.37 2.68 -8.68
C THR A 95 14.24 1.94 -7.99
N HIS A 96 13.12 1.78 -8.67
CA HIS A 96 12.03 0.95 -8.17
C HIS A 96 12.48 -0.51 -7.99
N THR A 97 12.32 -1.01 -6.78
CA THR A 97 12.69 -2.38 -6.39
C THR A 97 11.54 -3.35 -6.65
N TYR A 98 11.16 -3.46 -7.91
CA TYR A 98 10.05 -4.27 -8.40
C TYR A 98 10.10 -5.70 -7.84
N VAL A 99 9.01 -6.14 -7.20
CA VAL A 99 8.81 -7.47 -6.59
C VAL A 99 9.87 -7.91 -5.56
N ALA A 100 10.74 -7.01 -5.09
CA ALA A 100 11.65 -7.31 -3.99
C ALA A 100 10.87 -7.47 -2.68
N ARG A 101 10.89 -8.68 -2.12
CA ARG A 101 10.05 -9.11 -0.99
C ARG A 101 10.12 -8.16 0.21
N GLU A 102 11.33 -7.90 0.69
CA GLU A 102 11.55 -7.06 1.87
C GLU A 102 11.13 -5.61 1.60
N ALA A 103 11.64 -5.01 0.53
CA ALA A 103 11.39 -3.61 0.22
C ALA A 103 9.89 -3.31 0.03
N GLN A 104 9.17 -4.15 -0.71
CA GLN A 104 7.75 -3.91 -0.95
C GLN A 104 6.87 -4.27 0.26
N GLY A 105 7.19 -5.33 0.99
CA GLY A 105 6.45 -5.73 2.19
C GLY A 105 6.58 -4.69 3.31
N GLN A 106 7.80 -4.19 3.53
CA GLN A 106 8.07 -3.14 4.51
C GLN A 106 7.38 -1.82 4.13
N ALA A 107 7.42 -1.43 2.86
CA ALA A 107 6.73 -0.22 2.40
C ALA A 107 5.21 -0.27 2.66
N VAL A 108 4.58 -1.44 2.50
CA VAL A 108 3.15 -1.64 2.82
C VAL A 108 2.89 -1.53 4.32
N LEU A 109 3.73 -2.12 5.17
CA LEU A 109 3.59 -2.06 6.62
C LEU A 109 3.83 -0.64 7.16
N ASP A 110 4.88 0.03 6.67
CA ASP A 110 5.21 1.39 7.08
C ASP A 110 4.18 2.42 6.58
N MET A 111 3.52 2.15 5.46
CA MET A 111 2.41 2.97 5.01
C MET A 111 1.21 2.91 5.98
N ALA A 112 0.94 1.75 6.59
CA ALA A 112 -0.06 1.62 7.64
C ALA A 112 0.33 2.43 8.88
N ARG A 113 1.60 2.33 9.33
CA ARG A 113 2.14 3.14 10.43
C ARG A 113 2.00 4.64 10.16
N ALA A 114 2.36 5.05 8.94
CA ALA A 114 2.25 6.46 8.55
C ALA A 114 0.81 6.96 8.61
N ALA A 115 -0.15 6.15 8.17
CA ALA A 115 -1.57 6.51 8.23
C ALA A 115 -2.09 6.62 9.66
N GLN A 116 -1.68 5.70 10.56
CA GLN A 116 -2.06 5.75 11.99
C GLN A 116 -1.43 6.91 12.75
N ASN A 117 -0.31 7.47 12.27
CA ASN A 117 0.37 8.63 12.86
C ASN A 117 0.02 9.97 12.19
N LEU A 118 -0.94 9.98 11.27
CA LEU A 118 -1.34 11.18 10.54
C LEU A 118 -2.40 11.96 11.35
N GLU A 119 -1.99 13.11 11.93
CA GLU A 119 -2.82 13.93 12.83
C GLU A 119 -4.14 14.42 12.20
N GLU A 120 -4.19 14.49 10.86
CA GLU A 120 -5.37 14.95 10.11
C GLU A 120 -6.46 13.87 9.95
N THR A 121 -6.25 12.67 10.47
CA THR A 121 -7.20 11.54 10.39
C THR A 121 -7.70 11.11 11.76
N GLU A 122 -8.75 10.30 11.79
CA GLU A 122 -9.24 9.63 13.00
C GLU A 122 -8.58 8.25 13.23
N LEU A 123 -7.57 7.92 12.41
CA LEU A 123 -6.81 6.67 12.54
C LEU A 123 -5.78 6.81 13.67
N ASP A 124 -5.58 5.74 14.40
CA ASP A 124 -4.64 5.67 15.52
C ASP A 124 -3.98 4.28 15.61
N GLU A 125 -3.15 4.08 16.61
CA GLU A 125 -2.41 2.82 16.83
C GLU A 125 -3.33 1.61 17.13
N GLU A 126 -4.56 1.83 17.58
CA GLU A 126 -5.54 0.78 17.84
C GLU A 126 -6.38 0.44 16.60
N THR A 127 -6.31 1.25 15.55
CA THR A 127 -7.04 1.03 14.30
C THR A 127 -6.68 -0.31 13.67
N PRO A 128 -7.66 -1.23 13.47
CA PRO A 128 -7.37 -2.55 12.89
C PRO A 128 -6.93 -2.42 11.43
N VAL A 129 -5.83 -3.10 11.09
CA VAL A 129 -5.20 -3.07 9.76
C VAL A 129 -5.55 -4.31 8.96
N ARG A 130 -5.80 -4.13 7.66
CA ARG A 130 -5.91 -5.20 6.68
C ARG A 130 -4.95 -4.93 5.53
N LEU A 131 -4.27 -5.97 5.07
CA LEU A 131 -3.36 -5.88 3.94
C LEU A 131 -4.09 -6.34 2.68
N MET A 132 -3.98 -5.59 1.59
CA MET A 132 -4.65 -5.96 0.35
C MET A 132 -3.82 -5.54 -0.86
N GLY A 133 -3.81 -6.37 -1.90
CA GLY A 133 -3.16 -6.04 -3.17
C GLY A 133 -3.41 -7.08 -4.25
N TYR A 134 -3.12 -6.70 -5.50
CA TYR A 134 -3.27 -7.57 -6.67
C TYR A 134 -2.01 -7.53 -7.53
N SER A 135 -1.64 -8.64 -8.18
CA SER A 135 -0.46 -8.78 -9.04
C SER A 135 0.84 -8.47 -8.26
N GLN A 136 1.65 -7.47 -8.65
CA GLN A 136 2.76 -6.96 -7.82
C GLN A 136 2.29 -6.68 -6.41
N GLY A 137 1.17 -5.98 -6.26
CA GLY A 137 0.56 -5.68 -4.97
C GLY A 137 0.11 -6.92 -4.20
N GLY A 138 -0.32 -7.98 -4.91
CA GLY A 138 -0.59 -9.28 -4.29
C GLY A 138 0.66 -9.88 -3.65
N GLY A 139 1.80 -9.83 -4.36
CA GLY A 139 3.11 -10.22 -3.82
C GLY A 139 3.52 -9.35 -2.63
N ALA A 140 3.32 -8.04 -2.73
CA ALA A 140 3.63 -7.10 -1.65
C ALA A 140 2.78 -7.32 -0.40
N ALA A 141 1.46 -7.55 -0.57
CA ALA A 141 0.56 -7.84 0.55
C ALA A 141 0.88 -9.18 1.23
N ALA A 142 1.26 -10.19 0.45
CA ALA A 142 1.72 -11.47 0.98
C ALA A 142 3.04 -11.30 1.76
N SER A 143 4.03 -10.60 1.17
CA SER A 143 5.30 -10.28 1.83
C SER A 143 5.10 -9.50 3.14
N ALA A 144 4.23 -8.50 3.11
CA ALA A 144 3.89 -7.73 4.31
C ALA A 144 3.29 -8.62 5.41
N ALA A 145 2.38 -9.55 5.06
CA ALA A 145 1.80 -10.47 6.01
C ALA A 145 2.83 -11.42 6.63
N GLU A 146 3.80 -11.90 5.85
CA GLU A 146 4.89 -12.75 6.34
C GLU A 146 5.86 -11.99 7.25
N LEU A 147 6.18 -10.73 6.92
CA LEU A 147 7.13 -9.89 7.66
C LEU A 147 6.53 -9.28 8.94
N ALA A 148 5.21 -9.13 8.99
CA ALA A 148 4.52 -8.33 10.00
C ALA A 148 4.87 -8.71 11.44
N GLY A 149 4.92 -9.99 11.76
CA GLY A 149 5.18 -10.46 13.13
C GLY A 149 6.55 -10.07 13.68
N GLU A 150 7.54 -9.88 12.82
CA GLU A 150 8.90 -9.48 13.18
C GLU A 150 9.13 -7.99 12.97
N TYR A 151 8.67 -7.45 11.84
CA TYR A 151 8.93 -6.08 11.42
C TYR A 151 7.99 -5.05 12.04
N SER A 152 6.72 -5.41 12.22
CA SER A 152 5.68 -4.50 12.72
C SER A 152 4.73 -5.17 13.73
N PRO A 153 5.27 -5.74 14.84
CA PRO A 153 4.47 -6.50 15.81
C PRO A 153 3.41 -5.66 16.52
N GLU A 154 3.51 -4.34 16.50
CA GLU A 154 2.54 -3.41 17.08
C GLU A 154 1.30 -3.20 16.22
N LEU A 155 1.36 -3.47 14.89
CA LEU A 155 0.18 -3.33 14.03
C LEU A 155 -0.84 -4.44 14.28
N ASP A 156 -2.07 -4.05 14.58
CA ASP A 156 -3.20 -4.99 14.74
C ASP A 156 -3.70 -5.50 13.39
N ILE A 157 -2.93 -6.40 12.77
CA ILE A 157 -3.24 -6.96 11.44
C ILE A 157 -4.28 -8.07 11.55
N LYS A 158 -5.48 -7.82 11.02
CA LYS A 158 -6.63 -8.74 11.04
C LYS A 158 -6.66 -9.71 9.87
N GLY A 159 -5.85 -9.51 8.85
CA GLY A 159 -5.75 -10.42 7.71
C GLY A 159 -5.15 -9.78 6.47
N SER A 160 -4.86 -10.62 5.49
CA SER A 160 -4.33 -10.22 4.18
C SER A 160 -5.14 -10.85 3.04
N ALA A 161 -5.35 -10.06 1.98
CA ALA A 161 -5.94 -10.50 0.72
C ALA A 161 -4.95 -10.27 -0.43
N ALA A 162 -4.18 -11.30 -0.75
CA ALA A 162 -3.18 -11.29 -1.81
C ALA A 162 -3.74 -11.90 -3.09
N GLY A 163 -4.21 -11.05 -4.01
CA GLY A 163 -4.74 -11.47 -5.30
C GLY A 163 -3.64 -11.70 -6.33
N ALA A 164 -3.62 -12.85 -7.01
CA ALA A 164 -2.66 -13.22 -8.05
C ALA A 164 -1.20 -12.85 -7.69
N PRO A 165 -0.68 -13.26 -6.52
CA PRO A 165 0.64 -12.87 -6.07
C PRO A 165 1.74 -13.38 -7.01
N THR A 166 2.81 -12.60 -7.18
CA THR A 166 4.01 -12.97 -7.94
C THR A 166 4.87 -13.94 -7.13
N ALA A 167 4.35 -15.15 -6.88
CA ALA A 167 4.99 -16.13 -5.98
C ALA A 167 6.17 -16.87 -6.61
N ASP A 168 6.16 -17.05 -7.95
CA ASP A 168 7.24 -17.68 -8.71
C ASP A 168 7.80 -16.68 -9.73
N LEU A 169 8.86 -15.98 -9.32
CA LEU A 169 9.48 -14.93 -10.13
C LEU A 169 10.13 -15.48 -11.41
N ALA A 170 10.63 -16.72 -11.42
CA ALA A 170 11.21 -17.32 -12.60
C ALA A 170 10.14 -17.54 -13.69
N SER A 171 9.00 -18.14 -13.31
CA SER A 171 7.86 -18.30 -14.20
C SER A 171 7.27 -16.96 -14.68
N VAL A 172 7.26 -15.93 -13.83
CA VAL A 172 6.82 -14.59 -14.22
C VAL A 172 7.77 -14.00 -15.26
N ALA A 173 9.09 -14.07 -15.02
CA ALA A 173 10.10 -13.54 -15.93
C ALA A 173 10.01 -14.19 -17.31
N GLU A 174 9.90 -15.52 -17.37
CA GLU A 174 9.74 -16.25 -18.63
C GLU A 174 8.50 -15.82 -19.44
N LYS A 175 7.40 -15.51 -18.73
CA LYS A 175 6.13 -15.14 -19.39
C LYS A 175 6.10 -13.71 -19.91
N ILE A 176 6.87 -12.81 -19.31
CA ILE A 176 6.90 -11.39 -19.69
C ILE A 176 8.09 -11.06 -20.60
N GLU A 177 9.03 -11.99 -20.79
CA GLU A 177 10.18 -11.79 -21.68
C GLU A 177 9.71 -11.57 -23.12
N GLY A 178 10.08 -10.43 -23.71
CA GLY A 178 9.75 -10.06 -25.09
C GLY A 178 8.34 -9.51 -25.31
N THR A 179 7.61 -9.15 -24.24
CA THR A 179 6.28 -8.51 -24.34
C THR A 179 6.36 -6.97 -24.30
#